data_78482ab5a51df9dcee9bfc87da664eb6
#
_entry.id   78482ab5a51df9dcee9bfc87da664eb6
#
_cell.length_a   1.000
_cell.length_b   1.000
_cell.length_c   1.000
_cell.angle_alpha   90.00
_cell.angle_beta   90.00
_cell.angle_gamma   90.00
#
_symmetry.space_group_name_H-M   'P 1'
#
loop_
_entity.id
_entity.type
_entity.pdbx_description
1 polymer ?
#
loop_
_entity_poly.entity_id
_entity_poly.type
_entity_poly.pdbx_seq_one_letter_code
_entity_poly.pdbx_strand_id
1 'polypeptide(L)'
;MKAYTIGLYEKAMPNTLSWKEKLEAAKEAGYDFVEISIDETDAKLARLDWTKEERLELVKTMYEVGIPVRSMCLSGHRKYPLGSSDPAVCARGMEIMEKAIQLADDLGVRIIQLAGYDVYYDESTPETVARFGENLKKAVRMAARAGVLMGFEPMETEFMNTCAKSMKYVDAVGSTYLNVYPDCGNINNAALTYGTDVLEDLRTCAGHVVAMHLK
;
A
#
# COMPACT_ATOMS: atom_id res chain seq x y z
N MET A 1 -23.58 3.51 -15.72
CA MET A 1 -22.16 3.10 -15.49
C MET A 1 -21.76 3.66 -14.14
N LYS A 2 -21.21 2.84 -13.23
CA LYS A 2 -20.71 3.37 -11.94
C LYS A 2 -19.61 4.38 -12.22
N ALA A 3 -19.60 5.51 -11.52
CA ALA A 3 -18.57 6.54 -11.65
C ALA A 3 -17.24 6.14 -10.95
N TYR A 4 -17.26 5.08 -10.15
CA TYR A 4 -16.15 4.58 -9.35
C TYR A 4 -16.19 3.05 -9.27
N THR A 5 -15.08 2.45 -8.88
CA THR A 5 -14.97 1.02 -8.55
C THR A 5 -14.75 0.84 -7.05
N ILE A 6 -15.31 -0.22 -6.48
CA ILE A 6 -15.19 -0.55 -5.05
C ILE A 6 -14.40 -1.86 -4.93
N GLY A 7 -13.30 -1.81 -4.16
CA GLY A 7 -12.50 -2.98 -3.82
C GLY A 7 -12.82 -3.53 -2.44
N LEU A 8 -12.68 -4.85 -2.28
CA LEU A 8 -12.72 -5.51 -1.00
C LEU A 8 -11.30 -5.78 -0.51
N TYR A 9 -10.97 -5.24 0.67
CA TYR A 9 -9.69 -5.54 1.30
C TYR A 9 -9.68 -6.99 1.79
N GLU A 10 -8.69 -7.75 1.39
CA GLU A 10 -8.57 -9.18 1.69
C GLU A 10 -8.74 -9.53 3.18
N LYS A 11 -8.29 -8.64 4.08
CA LYS A 11 -8.41 -8.88 5.54
C LYS A 11 -9.83 -8.82 6.07
N ALA A 12 -10.80 -8.34 5.30
CA ALA A 12 -12.21 -8.42 5.65
C ALA A 12 -12.79 -9.84 5.49
N MET A 13 -12.00 -10.76 4.90
CA MET A 13 -12.39 -12.15 4.69
C MET A 13 -11.56 -13.10 5.56
N PRO A 14 -12.10 -14.28 5.94
CA PRO A 14 -11.35 -15.30 6.68
C PRO A 14 -10.08 -15.73 5.94
N ASN A 15 -8.97 -15.87 6.69
CA ASN A 15 -7.71 -16.34 6.12
C ASN A 15 -7.75 -17.81 5.64
N THR A 16 -8.74 -18.57 6.07
CA THR A 16 -8.95 -19.98 5.69
C THR A 16 -9.50 -20.15 4.27
N LEU A 17 -10.06 -19.10 3.68
CA LEU A 17 -10.58 -19.15 2.32
C LEU A 17 -9.43 -19.22 1.30
N SER A 18 -9.59 -20.07 0.29
CA SER A 18 -8.78 -20.08 -0.91
C SER A 18 -8.95 -18.79 -1.72
N TRP A 19 -8.05 -18.52 -2.65
CA TRP A 19 -8.18 -17.34 -3.51
C TRP A 19 -9.47 -17.38 -4.35
N LYS A 20 -9.87 -18.57 -4.82
CA LYS A 20 -11.12 -18.73 -5.56
C LYS A 20 -12.33 -18.31 -4.73
N GLU A 21 -12.43 -18.85 -3.50
CA GLU A 21 -13.53 -18.52 -2.58
C GLU A 21 -13.54 -17.03 -2.21
N LYS A 22 -12.38 -16.41 -2.01
CA LYS A 22 -12.29 -14.96 -1.75
C LYS A 22 -12.79 -14.11 -2.92
N LEU A 23 -12.41 -14.47 -4.13
CA LEU A 23 -12.84 -13.74 -5.33
C LEU A 23 -14.32 -13.96 -5.61
N GLU A 24 -14.84 -15.18 -5.41
CA GLU A 24 -16.27 -15.49 -5.53
C GLU A 24 -17.10 -14.71 -4.50
N ALA A 25 -16.66 -14.67 -3.22
CA ALA A 25 -17.30 -13.89 -2.17
C ALA A 25 -17.32 -12.38 -2.48
N ALA A 26 -16.20 -11.85 -2.98
CA ALA A 26 -16.13 -10.45 -3.40
C ALA A 26 -17.11 -10.15 -4.55
N LYS A 27 -17.22 -11.05 -5.52
CA LYS A 27 -18.17 -10.95 -6.64
C LYS A 27 -19.63 -10.98 -6.16
N GLU A 28 -19.95 -11.94 -5.31
CA GLU A 28 -21.30 -12.09 -4.74
C GLU A 28 -21.73 -10.85 -3.94
N ALA A 29 -20.77 -10.30 -3.17
CA ALA A 29 -21.00 -9.07 -2.41
C ALA A 29 -21.03 -7.78 -3.27
N GLY A 30 -20.80 -7.87 -4.58
CA GLY A 30 -20.91 -6.76 -5.52
C GLY A 30 -19.69 -5.85 -5.59
N TYR A 31 -18.51 -6.31 -5.12
CA TYR A 31 -17.25 -5.61 -5.30
C TYR A 31 -16.70 -5.77 -6.71
N ASP A 32 -15.94 -4.78 -7.17
CA ASP A 32 -15.37 -4.75 -8.52
C ASP A 32 -13.96 -5.37 -8.57
N PHE A 33 -13.25 -5.46 -7.43
CA PHE A 33 -11.91 -6.04 -7.30
C PHE A 33 -11.58 -6.41 -5.86
N VAL A 34 -10.45 -7.09 -5.65
CA VAL A 34 -9.87 -7.38 -4.34
C VAL A 34 -8.53 -6.66 -4.18
N GLU A 35 -8.26 -6.14 -2.98
CA GLU A 35 -6.95 -5.67 -2.57
C GLU A 35 -6.23 -6.77 -1.80
N ILE A 36 -5.05 -7.19 -2.31
CA ILE A 36 -4.20 -8.20 -1.66
C ILE A 36 -3.41 -7.59 -0.51
N SER A 37 -3.26 -8.32 0.59
CA SER A 37 -2.47 -7.90 1.74
C SER A 37 -1.10 -8.57 1.77
N ILE A 38 -0.05 -7.78 1.91
CA ILE A 38 1.30 -8.20 2.26
C ILE A 38 1.65 -7.51 3.58
N ASP A 39 1.28 -8.15 4.68
CA ASP A 39 1.58 -7.63 6.03
C ASP A 39 2.83 -8.29 6.64
N GLU A 40 3.14 -7.94 7.89
CA GLU A 40 4.35 -8.36 8.60
C GLU A 40 4.35 -9.82 9.06
N THR A 41 3.24 -10.56 8.87
CA THR A 41 3.19 -11.99 9.21
C THR A 41 3.98 -12.83 8.21
N ASP A 42 4.61 -13.90 8.70
CA ASP A 42 5.40 -14.78 7.84
C ASP A 42 4.56 -15.36 6.68
N ALA A 43 3.29 -15.70 6.94
CA ALA A 43 2.37 -16.23 5.94
C ALA A 43 2.08 -15.24 4.80
N LYS A 44 1.97 -13.94 5.11
CA LYS A 44 1.73 -12.91 4.09
C LYS A 44 3.04 -12.52 3.39
N LEU A 45 4.15 -12.45 4.11
CA LEU A 45 5.46 -12.20 3.52
C LEU A 45 5.90 -13.33 2.58
N ALA A 46 5.57 -14.59 2.89
CA ALA A 46 5.88 -15.73 2.02
C ALA A 46 5.26 -15.61 0.61
N ARG A 47 4.20 -14.82 0.44
CA ARG A 47 3.60 -14.56 -0.89
C ARG A 47 4.55 -13.85 -1.85
N LEU A 48 5.50 -13.10 -1.32
CA LEU A 48 6.53 -12.43 -2.12
C LEU A 48 7.48 -13.43 -2.81
N ASP A 49 7.55 -14.64 -2.28
CA ASP A 49 8.37 -15.74 -2.78
C ASP A 49 7.55 -16.80 -3.55
N TRP A 50 6.29 -16.52 -3.87
CA TRP A 50 5.49 -17.39 -4.73
C TRP A 50 6.18 -17.68 -6.05
N THR A 51 6.15 -18.92 -6.47
CA THR A 51 6.64 -19.35 -7.77
C THR A 51 5.84 -18.71 -8.90
N LYS A 52 6.38 -18.78 -10.09
CA LYS A 52 5.69 -18.33 -11.30
C LYS A 52 4.37 -19.06 -11.51
N GLU A 53 4.34 -20.36 -11.20
CA GLU A 53 3.17 -21.21 -11.30
C GLU A 53 2.06 -20.77 -10.33
N GLU A 54 2.40 -20.48 -9.07
CA GLU A 54 1.45 -19.99 -8.06
C GLU A 54 0.87 -18.62 -8.46
N ARG A 55 1.70 -17.70 -8.99
CA ARG A 55 1.24 -16.41 -9.49
C ARG A 55 0.29 -16.57 -10.68
N LEU A 56 0.64 -17.44 -11.64
CA LEU A 56 -0.21 -17.74 -12.80
C LEU A 56 -1.53 -18.40 -12.41
N GLU A 57 -1.53 -19.25 -11.38
CA GLU A 57 -2.76 -19.87 -10.89
C GLU A 57 -3.73 -18.81 -10.32
N LEU A 58 -3.22 -17.84 -9.56
CA LEU A 58 -4.06 -16.72 -9.11
C LEU A 58 -4.58 -15.89 -10.30
N VAL A 59 -3.74 -15.61 -11.29
CA VAL A 59 -4.16 -14.87 -12.50
C VAL A 59 -5.27 -15.62 -13.24
N LYS A 60 -5.15 -16.95 -13.44
CA LYS A 60 -6.22 -17.77 -14.03
C LYS A 60 -7.49 -17.70 -13.22
N THR A 61 -7.39 -17.84 -11.89
CA THR A 61 -8.54 -17.75 -10.99
C THR A 61 -9.25 -16.41 -11.10
N MET A 62 -8.50 -15.29 -11.20
CA MET A 62 -9.09 -13.97 -11.46
C MET A 62 -9.89 -13.93 -12.76
N TYR A 63 -9.37 -14.53 -13.85
CA TYR A 63 -10.08 -14.60 -15.12
C TYR A 63 -11.32 -15.49 -15.08
N GLU A 64 -11.23 -16.65 -14.42
CA GLU A 64 -12.35 -17.60 -14.29
C GLU A 64 -13.51 -17.01 -13.49
N VAL A 65 -13.20 -16.36 -12.36
CA VAL A 65 -14.21 -15.73 -11.50
C VAL A 65 -14.68 -14.39 -12.09
N GLY A 66 -13.83 -13.69 -12.80
CA GLY A 66 -14.09 -12.36 -13.37
C GLY A 66 -13.95 -11.23 -12.35
N ILE A 67 -13.18 -11.43 -11.28
CA ILE A 67 -12.81 -10.42 -10.27
C ILE A 67 -11.28 -10.31 -10.21
N PRO A 68 -10.69 -9.16 -10.56
CA PRO A 68 -9.25 -8.97 -10.50
C PRO A 68 -8.76 -8.61 -9.08
N VAL A 69 -7.48 -8.88 -8.82
CA VAL A 69 -6.72 -8.21 -7.77
C VAL A 69 -6.11 -6.95 -8.39
N ARG A 70 -6.45 -5.75 -7.90
CA ARG A 70 -6.02 -4.48 -8.53
C ARG A 70 -5.08 -3.64 -7.70
N SER A 71 -5.14 -3.76 -6.37
CA SER A 71 -4.27 -3.05 -5.45
C SER A 71 -3.63 -4.00 -4.45
N MET A 72 -2.55 -3.54 -3.85
CA MET A 72 -1.80 -4.26 -2.82
C MET A 72 -1.59 -3.34 -1.63
N CYS A 73 -2.01 -3.78 -0.44
CA CYS A 73 -1.66 -3.14 0.82
C CYS A 73 -0.34 -3.72 1.33
N LEU A 74 0.73 -2.93 1.30
CA LEU A 74 2.07 -3.34 1.69
C LEU A 74 2.39 -2.84 3.11
N SER A 75 1.87 -3.51 4.13
CA SER A 75 2.12 -3.18 5.53
C SER A 75 3.22 -4.02 6.20
N GLY A 76 3.92 -4.86 5.44
CA GLY A 76 5.10 -5.60 5.91
C GLY A 76 6.24 -4.69 6.37
N HIS A 77 6.27 -3.45 5.90
CA HIS A 77 7.20 -2.42 6.34
C HIS A 77 6.98 -1.95 7.78
N ARG A 78 5.91 -2.39 8.46
CA ARG A 78 5.74 -2.19 9.89
C ARG A 78 6.88 -2.86 10.67
N LYS A 79 7.20 -4.12 10.34
CA LYS A 79 8.31 -4.88 10.94
C LYS A 79 9.66 -4.58 10.29
N TYR A 80 9.68 -4.23 8.99
CA TYR A 80 10.89 -4.00 8.22
C TYR A 80 10.87 -2.61 7.56
N PRO A 81 10.88 -1.52 8.38
CA PRO A 81 10.70 -0.16 7.85
C PRO A 81 11.90 0.31 7.04
N LEU A 82 11.62 1.12 6.01
CA LEU A 82 12.65 1.67 5.10
C LEU A 82 13.59 2.67 5.78
N GLY A 83 13.19 3.22 6.93
CA GLY A 83 13.97 4.16 7.73
C GLY A 83 14.73 3.50 8.88
N SER A 84 14.62 2.19 9.09
CA SER A 84 15.24 1.51 10.25
C SER A 84 16.72 1.86 10.44
N SER A 85 17.11 2.05 11.70
CA SER A 85 18.51 2.25 12.08
C SER A 85 19.33 0.96 12.02
N ASP A 86 18.67 -0.21 12.04
CA ASP A 86 19.32 -1.49 11.80
C ASP A 86 19.47 -1.72 10.28
N PRO A 87 20.74 -1.82 9.79
CA PRO A 87 20.99 -2.03 8.35
C PRO A 87 20.38 -3.31 7.81
N ALA A 88 20.28 -4.39 8.62
CA ALA A 88 19.70 -5.66 8.18
C ALA A 88 18.19 -5.54 8.03
N VAL A 89 17.49 -4.89 8.96
CA VAL A 89 16.06 -4.59 8.89
C VAL A 89 15.76 -3.70 7.69
N CYS A 90 16.54 -2.64 7.50
CA CYS A 90 16.40 -1.72 6.37
C CYS A 90 16.62 -2.44 5.01
N ALA A 91 17.64 -3.28 4.90
CA ALA A 91 17.91 -4.07 3.70
C ALA A 91 16.76 -5.04 3.41
N ARG A 92 16.22 -5.71 4.43
CA ARG A 92 15.04 -6.57 4.28
C ARG A 92 13.80 -5.77 3.83
N GLY A 93 13.61 -4.56 4.34
CA GLY A 93 12.54 -3.65 3.88
C GLY A 93 12.65 -3.33 2.40
N MET A 94 13.85 -3.06 1.90
CA MET A 94 14.08 -2.83 0.47
C MET A 94 13.87 -4.09 -0.38
N GLU A 95 14.27 -5.26 0.11
CA GLU A 95 13.99 -6.55 -0.55
C GLU A 95 12.47 -6.83 -0.64
N ILE A 96 11.73 -6.57 0.45
CA ILE A 96 10.26 -6.68 0.46
C ILE A 96 9.66 -5.75 -0.60
N MET A 97 10.14 -4.52 -0.69
CA MET A 97 9.68 -3.57 -1.70
C MET A 97 9.90 -4.08 -3.12
N GLU A 98 11.10 -4.53 -3.44
CA GLU A 98 11.46 -5.06 -4.76
C GLU A 98 10.57 -6.26 -5.14
N LYS A 99 10.43 -7.22 -4.22
CA LYS A 99 9.58 -8.40 -4.44
C LYS A 99 8.09 -8.05 -4.54
N ALA A 100 7.61 -7.05 -3.79
CA ALA A 100 6.23 -6.58 -3.87
C ALA A 100 5.94 -5.93 -5.22
N ILE A 101 6.87 -5.14 -5.76
CA ILE A 101 6.76 -4.56 -7.11
C ILE A 101 6.73 -5.67 -8.17
N GLN A 102 7.61 -6.68 -8.06
CA GLN A 102 7.60 -7.82 -8.97
C GLN A 102 6.30 -8.63 -8.89
N LEU A 103 5.80 -8.89 -7.68
CA LEU A 103 4.51 -9.58 -7.48
C LEU A 103 3.36 -8.76 -8.07
N ALA A 104 3.39 -7.43 -7.90
CA ALA A 104 2.38 -6.54 -8.46
C ALA A 104 2.37 -6.61 -10.00
N ASP A 105 3.53 -6.58 -10.63
CA ASP A 105 3.66 -6.70 -12.08
C ASP A 105 3.14 -8.05 -12.60
N ASP A 106 3.56 -9.16 -11.98
CA ASP A 106 3.15 -10.51 -12.36
C ASP A 106 1.64 -10.77 -12.19
N LEU A 107 1.00 -10.17 -11.20
CA LEU A 107 -0.44 -10.28 -10.96
C LEU A 107 -1.28 -9.23 -11.72
N GLY A 108 -0.66 -8.26 -12.37
CA GLY A 108 -1.35 -7.13 -12.98
C GLY A 108 -1.90 -6.10 -11.99
N VAL A 109 -1.42 -6.10 -10.75
CA VAL A 109 -1.68 -5.06 -9.75
C VAL A 109 -1.01 -3.76 -10.18
N ARG A 110 -1.74 -2.65 -10.13
CA ARG A 110 -1.25 -1.34 -10.61
C ARG A 110 -0.98 -0.33 -9.51
N ILE A 111 -1.46 -0.59 -8.29
CA ILE A 111 -1.31 0.32 -7.16
C ILE A 111 -0.80 -0.47 -5.96
N ILE A 112 0.32 -0.03 -5.39
CA ILE A 112 0.80 -0.48 -4.07
C ILE A 112 0.53 0.63 -3.07
N GLN A 113 -0.31 0.35 -2.09
CA GLN A 113 -0.50 1.20 -0.92
C GLN A 113 0.71 1.04 0.01
N LEU A 114 1.33 2.16 0.36
CA LEU A 114 2.45 2.25 1.29
C LEU A 114 1.96 2.81 2.62
N ALA A 115 2.32 2.16 3.70
CA ALA A 115 2.06 2.70 5.02
C ALA A 115 2.95 3.92 5.31
N GLY A 116 2.37 4.99 5.82
CA GLY A 116 3.04 6.27 6.07
C GLY A 116 3.82 6.30 7.38
N TYR A 117 4.95 5.59 7.46
CA TYR A 117 5.89 5.70 8.59
C TYR A 117 7.33 5.43 8.15
N ASP A 118 8.28 6.13 8.77
CA ASP A 118 9.72 5.90 8.58
C ASP A 118 10.20 4.69 9.40
N VAL A 119 9.73 4.58 10.64
CA VAL A 119 9.81 3.44 11.57
C VAL A 119 8.44 3.26 12.23
N TYR A 120 8.15 2.10 12.79
CA TYR A 120 6.85 1.86 13.42
C TYR A 120 6.98 1.48 14.91
N TYR A 121 7.85 0.54 15.25
CA TYR A 121 8.05 0.10 16.64
C TYR A 121 9.18 0.85 17.35
N ASP A 122 9.97 1.62 16.62
CA ASP A 122 11.07 2.43 17.13
C ASP A 122 10.69 3.91 17.15
N GLU A 123 11.52 4.74 17.79
CA GLU A 123 11.37 6.19 17.80
C GLU A 123 11.81 6.78 16.44
N SER A 124 10.99 7.65 15.88
CA SER A 124 11.32 8.43 14.69
C SER A 124 12.36 9.49 15.02
N THR A 125 13.47 9.51 14.28
CA THR A 125 14.56 10.47 14.42
C THR A 125 14.86 11.16 13.09
N PRO A 126 15.61 12.28 13.10
CA PRO A 126 16.04 12.91 11.84
C PRO A 126 16.78 11.93 10.91
N GLU A 127 17.54 11.00 11.47
CA GLU A 127 18.31 10.00 10.72
C GLU A 127 17.41 8.92 10.08
N THR A 128 16.36 8.45 10.82
CA THR A 128 15.39 7.48 10.27
C THR A 128 14.54 8.11 9.17
N VAL A 129 14.13 9.37 9.36
CA VAL A 129 13.40 10.17 8.37
C VAL A 129 14.22 10.38 7.10
N ALA A 130 15.51 10.75 7.23
CA ALA A 130 16.40 10.95 6.08
C ALA A 130 16.60 9.65 5.31
N ARG A 131 16.85 8.54 6.02
CA ARG A 131 17.04 7.21 5.42
C ARG A 131 15.80 6.73 4.71
N PHE A 132 14.62 6.92 5.33
CA PHE A 132 13.33 6.64 4.68
C PHE A 132 13.22 7.39 3.35
N GLY A 133 13.50 8.70 3.34
CA GLY A 133 13.43 9.52 2.13
C GLY A 133 14.35 9.02 1.01
N GLU A 134 15.58 8.62 1.33
CA GLU A 134 16.53 8.07 0.34
C GLU A 134 16.09 6.70 -0.21
N ASN A 135 15.57 5.81 0.65
CA ASN A 135 15.10 4.50 0.22
C ASN A 135 13.77 4.60 -0.53
N LEU A 136 12.89 5.54 -0.15
CA LEU A 136 11.68 5.85 -0.92
C LEU A 136 11.99 6.25 -2.36
N LYS A 137 12.99 7.12 -2.58
CA LYS A 137 13.40 7.52 -3.94
C LYS A 137 13.86 6.32 -4.78
N LYS A 138 14.54 5.35 -4.15
CA LYS A 138 14.94 4.10 -4.83
C LYS A 138 13.71 3.25 -5.16
N ALA A 139 12.82 3.07 -4.19
CA ALA A 139 11.58 2.31 -4.34
C ALA A 139 10.70 2.86 -5.47
N VAL A 140 10.49 4.18 -5.51
CA VAL A 140 9.68 4.82 -6.56
C VAL A 140 10.30 4.64 -7.94
N ARG A 141 11.63 4.70 -8.06
CA ARG A 141 12.31 4.41 -9.35
C ARG A 141 12.11 2.97 -9.80
N MET A 142 12.12 2.00 -8.87
CA MET A 142 11.84 0.59 -9.21
C MET A 142 10.38 0.43 -9.67
N ALA A 143 9.43 1.00 -8.93
CA ALA A 143 8.00 0.94 -9.27
C ALA A 143 7.70 1.60 -10.63
N ALA A 144 8.30 2.76 -10.89
CA ALA A 144 8.16 3.46 -12.17
C ALA A 144 8.63 2.62 -13.37
N ARG A 145 9.71 1.86 -13.22
CA ARG A 145 10.20 0.94 -14.28
C ARG A 145 9.23 -0.21 -14.54
N ALA A 146 8.53 -0.69 -13.52
CA ALA A 146 7.52 -1.74 -13.60
C ALA A 146 6.12 -1.21 -14.00
N GLY A 147 5.93 0.11 -14.09
CA GLY A 147 4.62 0.70 -14.37
C GLY A 147 3.62 0.56 -13.21
N VAL A 148 4.12 0.45 -11.97
CA VAL A 148 3.33 0.30 -10.75
C VAL A 148 3.29 1.63 -10.00
N LEU A 149 2.10 2.13 -9.71
CA LEU A 149 1.89 3.32 -8.89
C LEU A 149 2.07 2.99 -7.40
N MET A 150 2.59 3.93 -6.65
CA MET A 150 2.64 3.89 -5.19
C MET A 150 1.77 5.00 -4.61
N GLY A 151 1.05 4.69 -3.53
CA GLY A 151 0.23 5.67 -2.82
C GLY A 151 0.45 5.58 -1.33
N PHE A 152 0.78 6.69 -0.67
CA PHE A 152 0.86 6.74 0.78
C PHE A 152 -0.51 6.69 1.42
N GLU A 153 -0.70 5.74 2.33
CA GLU A 153 -1.77 5.83 3.31
C GLU A 153 -1.27 6.66 4.49
N PRO A 154 -1.86 7.85 4.76
CA PRO A 154 -1.66 8.52 6.03
C PRO A 154 -2.06 7.58 7.18
N MET A 155 -1.14 7.40 8.15
CA MET A 155 -1.29 6.44 9.24
C MET A 155 -1.53 7.16 10.58
N GLU A 156 -1.53 6.41 11.67
CA GLU A 156 -1.74 6.94 13.02
C GLU A 156 -0.53 7.67 13.62
N THR A 157 0.67 7.47 13.04
CA THR A 157 1.91 8.07 13.57
C THR A 157 2.05 9.53 13.16
N GLU A 158 2.62 10.35 14.03
CA GLU A 158 2.84 11.77 13.75
C GLU A 158 3.69 12.01 12.48
N PHE A 159 4.53 11.07 12.12
CA PHE A 159 5.39 11.15 10.93
C PHE A 159 4.58 11.43 9.66
N MET A 160 3.48 10.68 9.41
CA MET A 160 2.68 10.85 8.20
C MET A 160 1.20 10.49 8.45
N ASN A 161 0.51 11.28 9.26
CA ASN A 161 -0.91 11.08 9.59
C ASN A 161 -1.86 12.04 8.87
N THR A 162 -1.36 12.87 7.95
CA THR A 162 -2.17 13.76 7.12
C THR A 162 -1.79 13.66 5.65
N CYS A 163 -2.72 14.00 4.76
CA CYS A 163 -2.44 14.13 3.33
C CYS A 163 -1.35 15.16 3.06
N ALA A 164 -1.38 16.29 3.75
CA ALA A 164 -0.37 17.34 3.62
C ALA A 164 1.05 16.85 3.96
N LYS A 165 1.20 15.96 4.94
CA LYS A 165 2.51 15.36 5.27
C LYS A 165 2.96 14.38 4.17
N SER A 166 2.04 13.60 3.59
CA SER A 166 2.33 12.71 2.46
C SER A 166 2.80 13.50 1.23
N MET A 167 2.15 14.63 0.95
CA MET A 167 2.50 15.47 -0.20
C MET A 167 3.93 16.03 -0.12
N LYS A 168 4.48 16.27 1.07
CA LYS A 168 5.90 16.68 1.21
C LYS A 168 6.87 15.67 0.56
N TYR A 169 6.56 14.38 0.68
CA TYR A 169 7.36 13.32 0.05
C TYR A 169 7.05 13.17 -1.43
N VAL A 170 5.79 13.30 -1.83
CA VAL A 170 5.38 13.28 -3.25
C VAL A 170 6.13 14.38 -4.01
N ASP A 171 6.11 15.60 -3.50
CA ASP A 171 6.78 16.76 -4.09
C ASP A 171 8.32 16.60 -4.09
N ALA A 172 8.89 16.12 -2.98
CA ALA A 172 10.35 15.94 -2.86
C ALA A 172 10.90 14.84 -3.77
N VAL A 173 10.10 13.82 -4.09
CA VAL A 173 10.45 12.75 -5.03
C VAL A 173 10.21 13.20 -6.47
N GLY A 174 9.17 13.98 -6.74
CA GLY A 174 8.85 14.57 -8.03
C GLY A 174 8.55 13.53 -9.13
N SER A 175 7.92 12.41 -8.76
CA SER A 175 7.57 11.33 -9.69
C SER A 175 6.06 11.13 -9.74
N THR A 176 5.49 11.02 -10.94
CA THR A 176 4.07 10.66 -11.14
C THR A 176 3.71 9.26 -10.63
N TYR A 177 4.71 8.45 -10.30
CA TYR A 177 4.51 7.11 -9.73
C TYR A 177 4.40 7.10 -8.20
N LEU A 178 4.58 8.24 -7.52
CA LEU A 178 4.32 8.40 -6.09
C LEU A 178 3.15 9.34 -5.87
N ASN A 179 2.17 8.89 -5.13
CA ASN A 179 0.89 9.56 -4.92
C ASN A 179 0.40 9.34 -3.49
N VAL A 180 -0.87 9.66 -3.23
CA VAL A 180 -1.52 9.48 -1.93
C VAL A 180 -2.67 8.48 -2.06
N TYR A 181 -2.83 7.64 -1.04
CA TYR A 181 -3.89 6.66 -0.88
C TYR A 181 -4.59 6.91 0.48
N PRO A 182 -5.43 7.96 0.61
CA PRO A 182 -5.97 8.35 1.91
C PRO A 182 -6.82 7.26 2.53
N ASP A 183 -6.80 7.16 3.87
CA ASP A 183 -7.75 6.40 4.67
C ASP A 183 -8.63 7.39 5.43
N CYS A 184 -9.93 7.37 5.19
CA CYS A 184 -10.84 8.37 5.77
C CYS A 184 -10.91 8.30 7.30
N GLY A 185 -10.73 7.11 7.89
CA GLY A 185 -10.68 6.95 9.34
C GLY A 185 -9.40 7.53 9.95
N ASN A 186 -8.24 7.26 9.33
CA ASN A 186 -6.95 7.77 9.82
C ASN A 186 -6.88 9.30 9.74
N ILE A 187 -7.26 9.89 8.60
CA ILE A 187 -7.25 11.36 8.45
C ILE A 187 -8.27 12.04 9.37
N ASN A 188 -9.43 11.40 9.63
CA ASN A 188 -10.38 11.91 10.61
C ASN A 188 -9.80 11.92 12.02
N ASN A 189 -9.09 10.87 12.43
CA ASN A 189 -8.41 10.81 13.72
C ASN A 189 -7.33 11.91 13.85
N ALA A 190 -6.57 12.15 12.78
CA ALA A 190 -5.59 13.23 12.74
C ALA A 190 -6.28 14.60 12.85
N ALA A 191 -7.38 14.81 12.14
CA ALA A 191 -8.14 16.05 12.20
C ALA A 191 -8.67 16.32 13.61
N LEU A 192 -9.19 15.32 14.30
CA LEU A 192 -9.60 15.43 15.70
C LEU A 192 -8.42 15.78 16.64
N THR A 193 -7.25 15.20 16.40
CA THR A 193 -6.05 15.43 17.19
C THR A 193 -5.52 16.86 17.04
N TYR A 194 -5.55 17.39 15.82
CA TYR A 194 -4.98 18.71 15.51
C TYR A 194 -6.01 19.84 15.45
N GLY A 195 -7.31 19.54 15.58
CA GLY A 195 -8.39 20.52 15.45
C GLY A 195 -8.50 21.08 14.02
N THR A 196 -8.23 20.25 13.01
CA THR A 196 -8.24 20.61 11.59
C THR A 196 -9.46 20.04 10.86
N ASP A 197 -9.70 20.48 9.62
CA ASP A 197 -10.80 19.97 8.79
C ASP A 197 -10.31 18.86 7.86
N VAL A 198 -11.03 17.74 7.82
CA VAL A 198 -10.72 16.56 6.99
C VAL A 198 -10.74 16.90 5.50
N LEU A 199 -11.70 17.71 5.06
CA LEU A 199 -11.84 18.06 3.63
C LEU A 199 -10.73 19.02 3.19
N GLU A 200 -10.27 19.89 4.08
CA GLU A 200 -9.12 20.75 3.81
C GLU A 200 -7.84 19.92 3.67
N ASP A 201 -7.60 18.95 4.56
CA ASP A 201 -6.46 18.04 4.44
C ASP A 201 -6.52 17.23 3.13
N LEU A 202 -7.69 16.65 2.79
CA LEU A 202 -7.88 15.96 1.50
C LEU A 202 -7.63 16.85 0.28
N ARG A 203 -7.97 18.15 0.34
CA ARG A 203 -7.70 19.08 -0.76
C ARG A 203 -6.21 19.28 -0.99
N THR A 204 -5.37 19.12 0.03
CA THR A 204 -3.91 19.26 -0.13
C THR A 204 -3.31 18.23 -1.09
N CYS A 205 -3.93 17.07 -1.26
CA CYS A 205 -3.49 16.04 -2.20
C CYS A 205 -4.36 15.94 -3.47
N ALA A 206 -5.12 16.99 -3.80
CA ALA A 206 -5.94 17.03 -5.02
C ALA A 206 -5.08 16.81 -6.28
N GLY A 207 -5.52 15.88 -7.14
CA GLY A 207 -4.77 15.45 -8.33
C GLY A 207 -3.75 14.34 -8.09
N HIS A 208 -3.50 13.96 -6.83
CA HIS A 208 -2.58 12.90 -6.44
C HIS A 208 -3.24 11.73 -5.72
N VAL A 209 -4.57 11.68 -5.63
CA VAL A 209 -5.28 10.55 -5.03
C VAL A 209 -5.42 9.43 -6.04
N VAL A 210 -4.79 8.27 -5.78
CA VAL A 210 -4.85 7.09 -6.67
C VAL A 210 -5.93 6.10 -6.27
N ALA A 211 -6.26 6.03 -4.98
CA ALA A 211 -7.37 5.28 -4.40
C ALA A 211 -7.60 5.78 -2.97
N MET A 212 -8.61 5.24 -2.27
CA MET A 212 -8.96 5.62 -0.90
C MET A 212 -9.46 4.40 -0.13
N HIS A 213 -9.03 4.24 1.12
CA HIS A 213 -9.65 3.34 2.07
C HIS A 213 -10.88 4.01 2.72
N LEU A 214 -11.98 3.27 2.74
CA LEU A 214 -13.21 3.65 3.44
C LEU A 214 -13.37 2.75 4.67
N LYS A 215 -13.44 3.36 5.84
CA LYS A 215 -13.66 2.68 7.13
C LYS A 215 -14.89 3.22 7.80
#